data_216c47fb8710c7f028996424b7fd8d62
#
_entry.id   216c47fb8710c7f028996424b7fd8d62
#
_cell.length_a   1.000
_cell.length_b   1.000
_cell.length_c   1.000
_cell.angle_alpha   90.00
_cell.angle_beta   90.00
_cell.angle_gamma   90.00
#
_symmetry.space_group_name_H-M   'P 1'
#
loop_
_entity.id
_entity.type
_entity.pdbx_description
1 polymer ?
#
loop_
_entity_poly.entity_id
_entity_poly.type
_entity_poly.pdbx_seq_one_letter_code
_entity_poly.pdbx_strand_id
1 'polypeptide(L)'
;MNFTPNFKPDGTICDWLNKHAELSPDKICYQFSNGDSDLTWSALFDKVNKIAKYLVKLNINKGDSIAICMSNGRPALQIFYAILYGGFRVTPLNLAAGPAALGHAISHSKCKHIFVDDPQLETLNNALLETDTNPKIINVSNSLIEETDPSIKLHDISPNDHALLMYTSGTTGVPKGVIHTHSSLLAGGWTTAVAHNLQSSDRALCVLPLYHINGLCVTVIAPLISGGSSVICPKFSNSNFWTDCEKFKITWFSVVPTIISHLLHGKNDPSEITKKRLRFGRSASAPLAVDTQSSFEKRFGVPIIETMGLTETAAQILSNPLPPGQRKIGSPGIAFGNKVKIVLPNGDDQINNTIGEIAVKGPNVMLEYLDNYEASQKTFTNDGWLLTGDLGYIDNDGYVFVSGRLKELIIKGGENISPREIDDALYAHKDVIEAAAFAIPCDIYGQRIEAAVKLTKNSKAIEAEFLNLCYSKLGKFKAPDKIHFMDELPKGPSGKIQRIKLLDVTDGLNKNKVY
;
A
#
# COMPACT_ATOMS: atom_id res chain seq x y z
N MET A 1 26.60 -0.11 -10.81
CA MET A 1 25.72 -1.15 -10.22
C MET A 1 24.66 -1.49 -11.25
N ASN A 2 24.55 -2.73 -11.71
CA ASN A 2 23.46 -3.16 -12.58
C ASN A 2 22.40 -3.83 -11.70
N PHE A 3 21.14 -3.61 -12.02
CA PHE A 3 20.06 -4.40 -11.44
C PHE A 3 20.35 -5.88 -11.74
N THR A 4 20.57 -6.65 -10.68
CA THR A 4 20.81 -8.10 -10.78
C THR A 4 19.71 -8.79 -9.98
N PRO A 5 18.89 -9.66 -10.61
CA PRO A 5 17.80 -10.34 -9.91
C PRO A 5 18.26 -11.12 -8.67
N ASN A 6 19.49 -11.60 -8.67
CA ASN A 6 20.02 -12.51 -7.64
C ASN A 6 20.64 -11.80 -6.42
N PHE A 7 20.84 -10.48 -6.47
CA PHE A 7 21.51 -9.75 -5.39
C PHE A 7 20.74 -8.50 -4.99
N LYS A 8 20.54 -8.37 -3.68
CA LYS A 8 19.99 -7.14 -3.08
C LYS A 8 20.83 -5.93 -3.52
N PRO A 9 20.21 -4.79 -3.88
CA PRO A 9 20.94 -3.59 -4.24
C PRO A 9 21.74 -3.05 -3.05
N ASP A 10 22.97 -2.65 -3.30
CA ASP A 10 23.84 -2.00 -2.35
C ASP A 10 23.67 -0.47 -2.40
N GLY A 11 24.20 0.22 -1.38
CA GLY A 11 24.22 1.67 -1.30
C GLY A 11 22.90 2.26 -0.75
N THR A 12 22.69 3.53 -1.10
CA THR A 12 21.57 4.35 -0.69
C THR A 12 20.65 4.65 -1.89
N ILE A 13 19.45 5.17 -1.62
CA ILE A 13 18.55 5.69 -2.67
C ILE A 13 19.24 6.80 -3.46
N CYS A 14 20.09 7.59 -2.78
CA CYS A 14 20.84 8.68 -3.40
C CYS A 14 21.86 8.19 -4.41
N ASP A 15 22.58 7.08 -4.10
CA ASP A 15 23.54 6.47 -5.02
C ASP A 15 22.87 5.95 -6.29
N TRP A 16 21.65 5.42 -6.17
CA TRP A 16 20.87 4.95 -7.32
C TRP A 16 20.37 6.10 -8.18
N LEU A 17 19.97 7.24 -7.58
CA LEU A 17 19.59 8.44 -8.31
C LEU A 17 20.80 9.03 -9.06
N ASN A 18 21.96 9.17 -8.39
CA ASN A 18 23.21 9.64 -8.99
C ASN A 18 23.58 8.83 -10.20
N LYS A 19 23.58 7.51 -10.03
CA LYS A 19 23.91 6.56 -11.10
C LYS A 19 23.02 6.75 -12.33
N HIS A 20 21.71 6.88 -12.16
CA HIS A 20 20.82 7.10 -13.30
C HIS A 20 21.01 8.46 -13.94
N ALA A 21 21.28 9.51 -13.14
CA ALA A 21 21.60 10.84 -13.66
C ALA A 21 22.90 10.85 -14.49
N GLU A 22 23.89 10.01 -14.13
CA GLU A 22 25.15 9.86 -14.87
C GLU A 22 24.99 8.99 -16.12
N LEU A 23 24.34 7.81 -16.00
CA LEU A 23 24.32 6.81 -17.06
C LEU A 23 23.20 7.02 -18.09
N SER A 24 22.15 7.72 -17.73
CA SER A 24 20.96 7.90 -18.57
C SER A 24 20.28 9.26 -18.31
N PRO A 25 21.05 10.39 -18.39
CA PRO A 25 20.59 11.71 -17.95
C PRO A 25 19.27 12.15 -18.58
N ASP A 26 19.10 11.91 -19.87
CA ASP A 26 17.95 12.38 -20.67
C ASP A 26 16.77 11.43 -20.66
N LYS A 27 16.91 10.26 -20.00
CA LYS A 27 15.81 9.30 -19.91
C LYS A 27 14.73 9.81 -18.97
N ILE A 28 13.48 9.82 -19.45
CA ILE A 28 12.31 10.17 -18.63
C ILE A 28 12.12 9.09 -17.56
N CYS A 29 12.17 9.51 -16.29
CA CYS A 29 11.92 8.68 -15.12
C CYS A 29 10.48 8.83 -14.59
N TYR A 30 9.92 10.05 -14.64
CA TYR A 30 8.56 10.32 -14.19
C TYR A 30 7.80 11.19 -15.18
N GLN A 31 6.53 10.82 -15.39
CA GLN A 31 5.53 11.60 -16.10
C GLN A 31 4.33 11.84 -15.17
N PHE A 32 3.48 12.80 -15.51
CA PHE A 32 2.38 13.22 -14.64
C PHE A 32 1.09 13.33 -15.44
N SER A 33 0.01 12.69 -14.95
CA SER A 33 -1.27 12.71 -15.66
C SER A 33 -2.01 14.04 -15.56
N ASN A 34 -1.64 14.90 -14.59
CA ASN A 34 -2.19 16.25 -14.38
C ASN A 34 -1.64 17.31 -15.35
N GLY A 35 -0.70 16.96 -16.23
CA GLY A 35 -0.12 17.87 -17.22
C GLY A 35 1.19 18.55 -16.76
N ASP A 36 1.70 18.23 -15.58
CA ASP A 36 3.04 18.65 -15.19
C ASP A 36 4.09 18.15 -16.20
N SER A 37 5.15 18.90 -16.39
CA SER A 37 6.24 18.52 -17.30
C SER A 37 6.96 17.27 -16.80
N ASP A 38 7.35 16.41 -17.74
CA ASP A 38 8.11 15.20 -17.50
C ASP A 38 9.42 15.48 -16.75
N LEU A 39 9.90 14.52 -15.98
CA LEU A 39 11.21 14.55 -15.33
C LEU A 39 12.14 13.54 -15.99
N THR A 40 13.30 13.98 -16.44
CA THR A 40 14.44 13.12 -16.74
C THR A 40 15.25 12.86 -15.47
N TRP A 41 16.15 11.88 -15.51
CA TRP A 41 17.01 11.58 -14.35
C TRP A 41 17.90 12.77 -13.98
N SER A 42 18.48 13.49 -14.96
CA SER A 42 19.27 14.69 -14.70
C SER A 42 18.42 15.82 -14.12
N ALA A 43 17.25 16.09 -14.70
CA ALA A 43 16.36 17.14 -14.20
C ALA A 43 15.86 16.86 -12.76
N LEU A 44 15.59 15.59 -12.44
CA LEU A 44 15.24 15.17 -11.08
C LEU A 44 16.43 15.39 -10.14
N PHE A 45 17.62 14.89 -10.51
CA PHE A 45 18.84 15.03 -9.71
C PHE A 45 19.17 16.51 -9.41
N ASP A 46 19.16 17.39 -10.42
CA ASP A 46 19.48 18.81 -10.26
C ASP A 46 18.51 19.49 -9.28
N LYS A 47 17.20 19.23 -9.41
CA LYS A 47 16.21 19.82 -8.51
C LYS A 47 16.32 19.24 -7.10
N VAL A 48 16.53 17.94 -6.97
CA VAL A 48 16.74 17.24 -5.69
C VAL A 48 17.96 17.80 -4.96
N ASN A 49 19.08 17.96 -5.64
CA ASN A 49 20.31 18.53 -5.07
C ASN A 49 20.10 19.95 -4.55
N LYS A 50 19.41 20.80 -5.33
CA LYS A 50 19.08 22.18 -4.92
C LYS A 50 18.21 22.18 -3.65
N ILE A 51 17.13 21.40 -3.63
CA ILE A 51 16.24 21.33 -2.47
C ILE A 51 16.99 20.75 -1.25
N ALA A 52 17.81 19.71 -1.41
CA ALA A 52 18.59 19.13 -0.33
C ALA A 52 19.56 20.13 0.30
N LYS A 53 20.27 20.93 -0.51
CA LYS A 53 21.14 22.01 -0.02
C LYS A 53 20.34 23.07 0.73
N TYR A 54 19.15 23.44 0.23
CA TYR A 54 18.25 24.36 0.94
C TYR A 54 17.87 23.80 2.32
N LEU A 55 17.55 22.51 2.43
CA LEU A 55 17.22 21.86 3.70
C LEU A 55 18.39 21.88 4.69
N VAL A 56 19.60 21.58 4.23
CA VAL A 56 20.81 21.67 5.07
C VAL A 56 21.03 23.11 5.58
N LYS A 57 20.79 24.13 4.75
CA LYS A 57 20.86 25.55 5.16
C LYS A 57 19.86 25.92 6.28
N LEU A 58 18.75 25.18 6.40
CA LEU A 58 17.78 25.39 7.48
C LEU A 58 18.27 24.89 8.86
N ASN A 59 19.50 24.41 8.97
CA ASN A 59 20.08 23.83 10.20
C ASN A 59 19.26 22.66 10.75
N ILE A 60 18.74 21.81 9.86
CA ILE A 60 18.10 20.55 10.19
C ILE A 60 19.21 19.53 10.39
N ASN A 61 19.17 18.77 11.50
CA ASN A 61 20.20 17.77 11.77
C ASN A 61 19.99 16.53 10.88
N LYS A 62 21.10 15.88 10.52
CA LYS A 62 21.05 14.57 9.85
C LYS A 62 20.14 13.61 10.65
N GLY A 63 19.25 12.91 9.95
CA GLY A 63 18.31 11.95 10.53
C GLY A 63 17.03 12.55 11.13
N ASP A 64 16.92 13.89 11.26
CA ASP A 64 15.65 14.52 11.68
C ASP A 64 14.54 14.20 10.69
N SER A 65 13.30 14.10 11.19
CA SER A 65 12.11 13.93 10.35
C SER A 65 11.72 15.23 9.65
N ILE A 66 11.42 15.13 8.36
CA ILE A 66 10.75 16.16 7.59
C ILE A 66 9.47 15.57 7.01
N ALA A 67 8.32 16.18 7.31
CA ALA A 67 7.05 15.67 6.86
C ALA A 67 6.65 16.22 5.48
N ILE A 68 5.86 15.41 4.75
CA ILE A 68 5.25 15.77 3.47
C ILE A 68 3.73 15.66 3.62
N CYS A 69 3.03 16.80 3.57
CA CYS A 69 1.58 16.91 3.55
C CYS A 69 1.14 17.40 2.15
N MET A 70 1.31 16.55 1.15
CA MET A 70 1.14 16.94 -0.25
C MET A 70 0.43 15.86 -1.06
N SER A 71 -0.34 16.31 -2.05
CA SER A 71 -0.94 15.44 -3.06
C SER A 71 0.13 14.73 -3.91
N ASN A 72 -0.23 13.61 -4.54
CA ASN A 72 0.64 12.99 -5.53
C ASN A 72 0.92 13.97 -6.67
N GLY A 73 2.19 14.14 -7.02
CA GLY A 73 2.59 15.03 -8.11
C GLY A 73 4.09 15.23 -8.19
N ARG A 74 4.50 16.02 -9.14
CA ARG A 74 5.91 16.35 -9.39
C ARG A 74 6.60 16.96 -8.17
N PRO A 75 6.02 17.97 -7.47
CA PRO A 75 6.68 18.56 -6.31
C PRO A 75 6.87 17.54 -5.17
N ALA A 76 5.86 16.70 -4.88
CA ALA A 76 5.93 15.72 -3.81
C ALA A 76 7.06 14.70 -4.03
N LEU A 77 7.26 14.24 -5.28
CA LEU A 77 8.38 13.36 -5.64
C LEU A 77 9.74 14.04 -5.49
N GLN A 78 9.87 15.26 -5.96
CA GLN A 78 11.13 16.02 -5.86
C GLN A 78 11.51 16.25 -4.40
N ILE A 79 10.54 16.58 -3.55
CA ILE A 79 10.75 16.79 -2.12
C ILE A 79 11.07 15.46 -1.42
N PHE A 80 10.37 14.38 -1.76
CA PHE A 80 10.67 13.04 -1.24
C PHE A 80 12.15 12.68 -1.44
N TYR A 81 12.63 12.76 -2.67
CA TYR A 81 14.03 12.48 -2.97
C TYR A 81 14.98 13.47 -2.31
N ALA A 82 14.62 14.75 -2.25
CA ALA A 82 15.48 15.79 -1.67
C ALA A 82 15.67 15.62 -0.16
N ILE A 83 14.63 15.22 0.57
CA ILE A 83 14.74 14.91 2.00
C ILE A 83 15.73 13.77 2.21
N LEU A 84 15.60 12.68 1.43
CA LEU A 84 16.53 11.55 1.48
C LEU A 84 17.95 11.98 1.11
N TYR A 85 18.09 12.79 0.06
CA TYR A 85 19.38 13.24 -0.46
C TYR A 85 20.10 14.21 0.48
N GLY A 86 19.34 14.92 1.31
CA GLY A 86 19.87 15.77 2.38
C GLY A 86 20.27 14.99 3.64
N GLY A 87 20.05 13.68 3.71
CA GLY A 87 20.34 12.84 4.89
C GLY A 87 19.27 12.93 5.98
N PHE A 88 18.04 13.27 5.62
CA PHE A 88 16.91 13.38 6.53
C PHE A 88 15.95 12.21 6.36
N ARG A 89 15.11 11.97 7.37
CA ARG A 89 14.08 10.95 7.35
C ARG A 89 12.78 11.54 6.81
N VAL A 90 12.28 11.00 5.69
CA VAL A 90 11.01 11.46 5.13
C VAL A 90 9.82 10.85 5.88
N THR A 91 8.82 11.69 6.20
CA THR A 91 7.59 11.30 6.88
C THR A 91 6.38 11.72 6.03
N PRO A 92 5.93 10.88 5.08
CA PRO A 92 4.72 11.18 4.31
C PRO A 92 3.49 11.10 5.23
N LEU A 93 2.72 12.18 5.30
CA LEU A 93 1.50 12.24 6.09
C LEU A 93 0.33 11.64 5.32
N ASN A 94 -0.45 10.82 5.98
CA ASN A 94 -1.59 10.15 5.39
C ASN A 94 -2.79 11.11 5.26
N LEU A 95 -2.93 11.76 4.11
CA LEU A 95 -3.94 12.80 3.84
C LEU A 95 -5.40 12.37 4.02
N ALA A 96 -5.67 11.08 4.03
CA ALA A 96 -7.01 10.56 4.25
C ALA A 96 -7.24 10.12 5.71
N ALA A 97 -6.26 10.31 6.59
CA ALA A 97 -6.45 10.14 8.03
C ALA A 97 -7.19 11.37 8.62
N GLY A 98 -7.95 11.15 9.69
CA GLY A 98 -8.58 12.25 10.40
C GLY A 98 -7.57 13.18 11.10
N PRO A 99 -7.97 14.40 11.48
CA PRO A 99 -7.07 15.40 12.09
C PRO A 99 -6.27 14.87 13.28
N ALA A 100 -6.91 14.16 14.21
CA ALA A 100 -6.23 13.60 15.38
C ALA A 100 -5.13 12.59 15.03
N ALA A 101 -5.34 11.73 14.03
CA ALA A 101 -4.31 10.78 13.60
C ALA A 101 -3.15 11.48 12.87
N LEU A 102 -3.43 12.53 12.12
CA LEU A 102 -2.40 13.38 11.50
C LEU A 102 -1.62 14.17 12.55
N GLY A 103 -2.31 14.80 13.51
CA GLY A 103 -1.69 15.52 14.64
C GLY A 103 -0.77 14.59 15.45
N HIS A 104 -1.22 13.35 15.73
CA HIS A 104 -0.39 12.34 16.35
C HIS A 104 0.88 12.04 15.52
N ALA A 105 0.75 11.83 14.20
CA ALA A 105 1.90 11.55 13.34
C ALA A 105 2.89 12.71 13.31
N ILE A 106 2.42 13.95 13.28
CA ILE A 106 3.25 15.18 13.33
C ILE A 106 4.01 15.24 14.65
N SER A 107 3.32 15.11 15.77
CA SER A 107 3.91 15.18 17.11
C SER A 107 4.90 14.03 17.35
N HIS A 108 4.46 12.79 17.14
CA HIS A 108 5.25 11.59 17.39
C HIS A 108 6.50 11.47 16.50
N SER A 109 6.42 11.92 15.23
CA SER A 109 7.59 11.95 14.34
C SER A 109 8.63 12.99 14.74
N LYS A 110 8.27 13.93 15.62
CA LYS A 110 9.11 15.08 16.05
C LYS A 110 9.59 15.92 14.85
N CYS A 111 8.79 15.96 13.77
CA CYS A 111 9.17 16.73 12.59
C CYS A 111 9.14 18.23 12.88
N LYS A 112 10.24 18.91 12.54
CA LYS A 112 10.39 20.37 12.70
C LYS A 112 9.96 21.14 11.47
N HIS A 113 9.84 20.47 10.34
CA HIS A 113 9.48 21.07 9.06
C HIS A 113 8.45 20.20 8.34
N ILE A 114 7.46 20.85 7.73
CA ILE A 114 6.42 20.20 6.94
C ILE A 114 6.32 20.89 5.58
N PHE A 115 6.51 20.14 4.51
CA PHE A 115 6.16 20.58 3.17
C PHE A 115 4.68 20.38 2.92
N VAL A 116 4.03 21.40 2.35
CA VAL A 116 2.60 21.38 2.04
C VAL A 116 2.34 22.00 0.67
N ASP A 117 1.33 21.46 -0.07
CA ASP A 117 0.76 22.09 -1.25
C ASP A 117 -0.56 22.81 -0.90
N ASP A 118 -0.99 23.76 -1.72
CA ASP A 118 -2.20 24.55 -1.44
C ASP A 118 -3.44 23.70 -1.20
N PRO A 119 -3.70 22.59 -1.95
CA PRO A 119 -4.84 21.74 -1.70
C PRO A 119 -4.88 21.08 -0.31
N GLN A 120 -3.72 20.96 0.37
CA GLN A 120 -3.60 20.28 1.66
C GLN A 120 -3.42 21.24 2.85
N LEU A 121 -3.44 22.55 2.62
CA LEU A 121 -3.29 23.55 3.70
C LEU A 121 -4.36 23.41 4.78
N GLU A 122 -5.62 23.23 4.39
CA GLU A 122 -6.71 23.05 5.34
C GLU A 122 -6.57 21.74 6.14
N THR A 123 -6.21 20.64 5.45
CA THR A 123 -5.93 19.35 6.08
C THR A 123 -4.82 19.47 7.13
N LEU A 124 -3.73 20.15 6.79
CA LEU A 124 -2.61 20.39 7.70
C LEU A 124 -3.02 21.27 8.89
N ASN A 125 -3.71 22.38 8.64
CA ASN A 125 -4.14 23.28 9.70
C ASN A 125 -5.05 22.59 10.71
N ASN A 126 -6.00 21.79 10.24
CA ASN A 126 -6.86 20.99 11.12
C ASN A 126 -6.07 19.96 11.94
N ALA A 127 -5.04 19.35 11.36
CA ALA A 127 -4.16 18.42 12.09
C ALA A 127 -3.30 19.13 13.15
N LEU A 128 -2.86 20.36 12.89
CA LEU A 128 -2.07 21.13 13.84
C LEU A 128 -2.86 21.60 15.07
N LEU A 129 -4.19 21.69 14.97
CA LEU A 129 -5.06 21.94 16.13
C LEU A 129 -5.12 20.76 17.11
N GLU A 130 -4.75 19.56 16.66
CA GLU A 130 -4.74 18.32 17.45
C GLU A 130 -3.35 18.01 18.06
N THR A 131 -2.43 18.96 18.05
CA THR A 131 -1.06 18.77 18.57
C THR A 131 -0.50 20.06 19.14
N ASP A 132 0.31 19.96 20.20
CA ASP A 132 1.03 21.09 20.82
C ASP A 132 2.35 21.44 20.09
N THR A 133 2.69 20.73 19.01
CA THR A 133 3.92 20.97 18.24
C THR A 133 3.71 22.10 17.25
N ASN A 134 4.75 22.90 17.00
CA ASN A 134 4.73 24.03 16.05
C ASN A 134 5.83 23.87 15.00
N PRO A 135 5.69 22.95 14.04
CA PRO A 135 6.66 22.76 12.96
C PRO A 135 6.63 23.96 12.00
N LYS A 136 7.79 24.27 11.39
CA LYS A 136 7.87 25.27 10.32
C LYS A 136 7.20 24.72 9.05
N ILE A 137 6.21 25.45 8.55
CA ILE A 137 5.49 25.08 7.32
C ILE A 137 6.21 25.69 6.13
N ILE A 138 6.46 24.87 5.10
CA ILE A 138 7.05 25.26 3.82
C ILE A 138 6.02 24.99 2.73
N ASN A 139 5.34 26.05 2.26
CA ASN A 139 4.41 25.93 1.14
C ASN A 139 5.20 25.92 -0.17
N VAL A 140 5.01 24.87 -0.97
CA VAL A 140 5.74 24.64 -2.22
C VAL A 140 5.27 25.52 -3.39
N SER A 141 4.07 26.12 -3.29
CA SER A 141 3.54 27.06 -4.30
C SER A 141 4.30 28.40 -4.30
N ASN A 142 4.95 28.73 -3.20
CA ASN A 142 5.83 29.89 -3.12
C ASN A 142 7.21 29.46 -3.61
N SER A 143 7.70 30.02 -4.70
CA SER A 143 8.93 29.72 -5.47
C SER A 143 10.26 29.76 -4.67
N LEU A 144 10.25 29.40 -3.39
CA LEU A 144 11.30 29.56 -2.39
C LEU A 144 12.59 28.75 -2.60
N ILE A 145 12.70 27.93 -3.67
CA ILE A 145 13.82 26.99 -3.84
C ILE A 145 14.55 27.24 -5.16
N GLU A 146 14.64 28.49 -5.61
CA GLU A 146 15.29 28.81 -6.87
C GLU A 146 16.80 29.10 -6.72
N GLU A 147 17.23 29.63 -5.58
CA GLU A 147 18.64 29.94 -5.34
C GLU A 147 19.21 29.12 -4.18
N THR A 148 20.16 28.27 -4.48
CA THR A 148 20.95 27.56 -3.46
C THR A 148 22.43 27.90 -3.62
N ASP A 149 23.08 28.11 -2.48
CA ASP A 149 24.52 28.26 -2.40
C ASP A 149 25.22 26.96 -2.81
N PRO A 150 25.98 26.92 -3.91
CA PRO A 150 26.66 25.73 -4.38
C PRO A 150 27.71 25.21 -3.39
N SER A 151 28.23 26.06 -2.48
CA SER A 151 29.24 25.69 -1.48
C SER A 151 28.72 24.80 -0.34
N ILE A 152 27.39 24.69 -0.18
CA ILE A 152 26.78 23.87 0.88
C ILE A 152 27.11 22.40 0.62
N LYS A 153 27.78 21.76 1.59
CA LYS A 153 28.03 20.33 1.60
C LYS A 153 26.83 19.57 2.16
N LEU A 154 26.42 18.54 1.45
CA LEU A 154 25.40 17.62 1.93
C LEU A 154 25.97 16.66 2.98
N HIS A 155 25.11 16.06 3.77
CA HIS A 155 25.51 15.05 4.75
C HIS A 155 25.96 13.75 4.06
N ASP A 156 26.95 13.08 4.64
CA ASP A 156 27.29 11.70 4.24
C ASP A 156 26.18 10.76 4.70
N ILE A 157 25.69 9.94 3.78
CA ILE A 157 24.54 9.06 4.00
C ILE A 157 24.98 7.60 3.93
N SER A 158 24.57 6.82 4.94
CA SER A 158 24.82 5.38 5.03
C SER A 158 23.58 4.58 4.62
N PRO A 159 23.73 3.36 4.06
CA PRO A 159 22.61 2.45 3.82
C PRO A 159 21.75 2.15 5.04
N ASN A 160 22.30 2.24 6.24
CA ASN A 160 21.61 2.00 7.50
C ASN A 160 20.97 3.26 8.12
N ASP A 161 21.17 4.45 7.53
CA ASP A 161 20.49 5.65 7.99
C ASP A 161 18.98 5.53 7.76
N HIS A 162 18.20 6.14 8.66
CA HIS A 162 16.75 6.15 8.57
C HIS A 162 16.31 6.96 7.34
N ALA A 163 15.63 6.32 6.41
CA ALA A 163 15.16 6.93 5.18
C ALA A 163 13.68 7.32 5.25
N LEU A 164 12.83 6.41 5.74
CA LEU A 164 11.38 6.57 5.71
C LEU A 164 10.79 6.28 7.09
N LEU A 165 9.89 7.15 7.54
CA LEU A 165 8.98 6.92 8.65
C LEU A 165 7.54 6.97 8.15
N MET A 166 6.87 5.83 8.11
CA MET A 166 5.52 5.73 7.60
C MET A 166 4.56 5.21 8.68
N TYR A 167 3.45 5.93 8.88
CA TYR A 167 2.46 5.58 9.90
C TYR A 167 1.45 4.56 9.38
N THR A 168 1.19 3.52 10.17
CA THR A 168 0.15 2.52 9.92
C THR A 168 -1.05 2.80 10.79
N SER A 169 -2.25 2.58 10.25
CA SER A 169 -3.49 2.62 11.02
C SER A 169 -3.64 1.39 11.91
N GLY A 170 -2.78 1.22 12.90
CA GLY A 170 -2.79 0.04 13.77
C GLY A 170 -4.20 -0.35 14.24
N THR A 171 -4.44 -1.65 14.42
CA THR A 171 -5.71 -2.21 14.94
C THR A 171 -6.03 -1.76 16.38
N THR A 172 -5.11 -1.06 17.05
CA THR A 172 -5.24 -0.52 18.41
C THR A 172 -5.72 0.94 18.44
N GLY A 173 -6.04 1.54 17.29
CA GLY A 173 -6.53 2.92 17.19
C GLY A 173 -5.44 3.98 17.06
N VAL A 174 -4.28 3.82 17.69
CA VAL A 174 -3.15 4.76 17.59
C VAL A 174 -2.20 4.33 16.48
N PRO A 175 -1.90 5.19 15.49
CA PRO A 175 -0.98 4.86 14.42
C PRO A 175 0.45 4.61 14.93
N LYS A 176 1.10 3.54 14.43
CA LYS A 176 2.51 3.24 14.71
C LYS A 176 3.41 3.75 13.60
N GLY A 177 4.53 4.34 13.95
CA GLY A 177 5.54 4.81 13.00
C GLY A 177 6.53 3.70 12.63
N VAL A 178 6.48 3.20 11.42
CA VAL A 178 7.39 2.18 10.87
C VAL A 178 8.63 2.85 10.31
N ILE A 179 9.82 2.44 10.76
CA ILE A 179 11.10 2.98 10.29
C ILE A 179 11.72 2.04 9.26
N HIS A 180 12.02 2.59 8.08
CA HIS A 180 12.85 1.96 7.06
C HIS A 180 14.17 2.70 6.88
N THR A 181 15.25 1.94 6.71
CA THR A 181 16.55 2.45 6.29
C THR A 181 16.60 2.59 4.75
N HIS A 182 17.62 3.28 4.22
CA HIS A 182 17.85 3.28 2.77
C HIS A 182 17.98 1.86 2.22
N SER A 183 18.71 0.99 2.93
CA SER A 183 18.91 -0.41 2.55
C SER A 183 17.62 -1.21 2.51
N SER A 184 16.76 -1.12 3.54
CA SER A 184 15.50 -1.88 3.56
C SER A 184 14.49 -1.38 2.54
N LEU A 185 14.46 -0.07 2.28
CA LEU A 185 13.58 0.53 1.28
C LEU A 185 14.01 0.15 -0.16
N LEU A 186 15.33 0.17 -0.44
CA LEU A 186 15.87 -0.36 -1.70
C LEU A 186 15.56 -1.85 -1.87
N ALA A 187 15.69 -2.64 -0.81
CA ALA A 187 15.36 -4.05 -0.83
C ALA A 187 13.87 -4.30 -1.15
N GLY A 188 12.95 -3.47 -0.64
CA GLY A 188 11.53 -3.52 -0.98
C GLY A 188 11.26 -3.24 -2.46
N GLY A 189 11.92 -2.24 -3.03
CA GLY A 189 11.87 -1.99 -4.48
C GLY A 189 12.44 -3.15 -5.29
N TRP A 190 13.54 -3.75 -4.82
CA TRP A 190 14.18 -4.89 -5.45
C TRP A 190 13.30 -6.15 -5.43
N THR A 191 12.69 -6.51 -4.29
CA THR A 191 11.76 -7.66 -4.22
C THR A 191 10.62 -7.51 -5.22
N THR A 192 10.10 -6.30 -5.39
CA THR A 192 9.09 -5.97 -6.39
C THR A 192 9.63 -6.11 -7.82
N ALA A 193 10.82 -5.57 -8.09
CA ALA A 193 11.42 -5.60 -9.41
C ALA A 193 11.74 -7.04 -9.86
N VAL A 194 12.25 -7.87 -8.94
CA VAL A 194 12.56 -9.30 -9.21
C VAL A 194 11.29 -10.08 -9.49
N ALA A 195 10.29 -9.98 -8.61
CA ALA A 195 9.04 -10.73 -8.74
C ALA A 195 8.31 -10.44 -10.05
N HIS A 196 8.40 -9.20 -10.52
CA HIS A 196 7.72 -8.76 -11.74
C HIS A 196 8.63 -8.68 -12.95
N ASN A 197 9.88 -9.15 -12.83
CA ASN A 197 10.89 -9.08 -13.90
C ASN A 197 10.87 -7.70 -14.58
N LEU A 198 10.96 -6.63 -13.76
CA LEU A 198 10.90 -5.27 -14.28
C LEU A 198 12.16 -4.93 -15.07
N GLN A 199 11.95 -4.30 -16.21
CA GLN A 199 12.99 -3.87 -17.13
C GLN A 199 13.07 -2.36 -17.20
N SER A 200 14.19 -1.85 -17.69
CA SER A 200 14.36 -0.40 -17.91
C SER A 200 13.37 0.19 -18.93
N SER A 201 12.77 -0.63 -19.77
CA SER A 201 11.71 -0.23 -20.72
C SER A 201 10.32 -0.19 -20.09
N ASP A 202 10.14 -0.73 -18.86
CA ASP A 202 8.85 -0.76 -18.22
C ASP A 202 8.41 0.61 -17.72
N ARG A 203 7.08 0.81 -17.76
CA ARG A 203 6.43 2.02 -17.28
C ARG A 203 5.24 1.68 -16.41
N ALA A 204 5.34 2.06 -15.13
CA ALA A 204 4.28 1.88 -14.15
C ALA A 204 3.21 2.96 -14.25
N LEU A 205 1.93 2.62 -13.98
CA LEU A 205 0.91 3.60 -13.64
C LEU A 205 0.72 3.62 -12.12
N CYS A 206 1.00 4.76 -11.49
CA CYS A 206 0.80 5.01 -10.07
C CYS A 206 -0.50 5.79 -9.86
N VAL A 207 -1.55 5.10 -9.43
CA VAL A 207 -2.83 5.70 -9.03
C VAL A 207 -3.04 5.67 -7.52
N LEU A 208 -2.12 5.05 -6.79
CA LEU A 208 -2.17 4.92 -5.33
C LEU A 208 -1.43 6.09 -4.67
N PRO A 209 -1.85 6.50 -3.46
CA PRO A 209 -1.18 7.57 -2.74
C PRO A 209 0.29 7.23 -2.41
N LEU A 210 1.18 8.22 -2.57
CA LEU A 210 2.60 8.08 -2.24
C LEU A 210 2.86 8.06 -0.73
N TYR A 211 1.91 8.45 0.09
CA TYR A 211 1.97 8.28 1.54
C TYR A 211 1.64 6.86 2.01
N HIS A 212 1.42 5.93 1.08
CA HIS A 212 1.33 4.49 1.35
C HIS A 212 2.48 3.73 0.70
N ILE A 213 2.97 2.72 1.42
CA ILE A 213 4.12 1.94 0.97
C ILE A 213 3.89 1.25 -0.38
N ASN A 214 2.64 0.84 -0.70
CA ASN A 214 2.30 0.26 -2.00
C ASN A 214 2.43 1.29 -3.14
N GLY A 215 2.00 2.53 -2.95
CA GLY A 215 2.25 3.60 -3.92
C GLY A 215 3.74 3.92 -4.02
N LEU A 216 4.36 4.23 -2.88
CA LEU A 216 5.74 4.72 -2.85
C LEU A 216 6.77 3.65 -3.27
N CYS A 217 6.84 2.54 -2.56
CA CYS A 217 7.90 1.56 -2.79
C CYS A 217 7.73 0.84 -4.14
N VAL A 218 6.50 0.43 -4.47
CA VAL A 218 6.23 -0.36 -5.67
C VAL A 218 6.35 0.48 -6.94
N THR A 219 5.83 1.73 -6.95
CA THR A 219 5.78 2.52 -8.19
C THR A 219 6.79 3.68 -8.25
N VAL A 220 7.61 3.86 -7.21
CA VAL A 220 8.71 4.85 -7.22
C VAL A 220 10.06 4.15 -7.03
N ILE A 221 10.22 3.35 -5.97
CA ILE A 221 11.52 2.71 -5.67
C ILE A 221 11.80 1.52 -6.60
N ALA A 222 10.80 0.70 -6.95
CA ALA A 222 11.06 -0.42 -7.87
C ALA A 222 11.45 0.04 -9.29
N PRO A 223 10.83 1.07 -9.89
CA PRO A 223 11.34 1.71 -11.12
C PRO A 223 12.74 2.32 -10.98
N LEU A 224 13.07 2.94 -9.82
CA LEU A 224 14.44 3.40 -9.55
C LEU A 224 15.44 2.25 -9.64
N ILE A 225 15.13 1.09 -9.05
CA ILE A 225 16.00 -0.10 -9.08
C ILE A 225 16.13 -0.66 -10.51
N SER A 226 15.02 -0.82 -11.23
CA SER A 226 15.03 -1.41 -12.59
C SER A 226 15.49 -0.45 -13.68
N GLY A 227 15.62 0.85 -13.36
CA GLY A 227 15.86 1.91 -14.35
C GLY A 227 14.64 2.17 -15.24
N GLY A 228 13.45 1.72 -14.85
CA GLY A 228 12.19 1.96 -15.53
C GLY A 228 11.66 3.38 -15.32
N SER A 229 10.38 3.59 -15.60
CA SER A 229 9.72 4.88 -15.41
C SER A 229 8.33 4.71 -14.77
N SER A 230 7.77 5.82 -14.26
CA SER A 230 6.42 5.82 -13.70
C SER A 230 5.62 7.03 -14.16
N VAL A 231 4.32 6.83 -14.33
CA VAL A 231 3.34 7.89 -14.50
C VAL A 231 2.59 8.07 -13.19
N ILE A 232 2.69 9.27 -12.63
CA ILE A 232 2.09 9.60 -11.34
C ILE A 232 0.75 10.30 -11.59
N CYS A 233 -0.32 9.68 -11.12
CA CYS A 233 -1.65 10.27 -11.11
C CYS A 233 -1.92 10.92 -9.75
N PRO A 234 -2.61 12.08 -9.70
CA PRO A 234 -3.00 12.71 -8.44
C PRO A 234 -3.85 11.79 -7.56
N LYS A 235 -4.74 11.02 -8.19
CA LYS A 235 -5.60 10.00 -7.56
C LYS A 235 -6.14 9.04 -8.62
N PHE A 236 -6.70 7.93 -8.18
CA PHE A 236 -7.43 7.02 -9.06
C PHE A 236 -8.66 7.71 -9.67
N SER A 237 -8.87 7.49 -10.98
CA SER A 237 -10.06 7.90 -11.74
C SER A 237 -10.51 6.76 -12.64
N ASN A 238 -11.71 6.23 -12.38
CA ASN A 238 -12.26 5.12 -13.17
C ASN A 238 -12.47 5.52 -14.65
N SER A 239 -12.82 6.79 -14.91
CA SER A 239 -13.01 7.30 -16.28
C SER A 239 -11.71 7.47 -17.05
N ASN A 240 -10.60 7.80 -16.37
CA ASN A 240 -9.34 8.15 -17.02
C ASN A 240 -8.33 7.01 -17.06
N PHE A 241 -8.54 5.96 -16.27
CA PHE A 241 -7.55 4.89 -16.07
C PHE A 241 -7.03 4.29 -17.39
N TRP A 242 -7.93 3.84 -18.25
CA TRP A 242 -7.54 3.24 -19.53
C TRP A 242 -7.01 4.26 -20.54
N THR A 243 -7.52 5.48 -20.51
CA THR A 243 -7.01 6.60 -21.33
C THR A 243 -5.58 6.95 -20.93
N ASP A 244 -5.29 6.98 -19.61
CA ASP A 244 -3.91 7.21 -19.11
C ASP A 244 -3.00 6.04 -19.48
N CYS A 245 -3.48 4.79 -19.39
CA CYS A 245 -2.72 3.62 -19.87
C CYS A 245 -2.34 3.74 -21.34
N GLU A 246 -3.24 4.23 -22.19
CA GLU A 246 -2.99 4.41 -23.62
C GLU A 246 -2.06 5.59 -23.89
N LYS A 247 -2.40 6.77 -23.37
CA LYS A 247 -1.67 8.03 -23.56
C LYS A 247 -0.21 7.90 -23.18
N PHE A 248 0.06 7.34 -22.01
CA PHE A 248 1.40 7.23 -21.45
C PHE A 248 2.11 5.92 -21.79
N LYS A 249 1.52 5.08 -22.62
CA LYS A 249 2.10 3.78 -23.04
C LYS A 249 2.51 2.91 -21.85
N ILE A 250 1.61 2.75 -20.89
CA ILE A 250 1.84 1.97 -19.66
C ILE A 250 2.07 0.50 -20.00
N THR A 251 3.03 -0.14 -19.28
CA THR A 251 3.32 -1.58 -19.41
C THR A 251 2.80 -2.39 -18.23
N TRP A 252 2.59 -1.77 -17.08
CA TRP A 252 1.99 -2.38 -15.90
C TRP A 252 1.41 -1.34 -14.93
N PHE A 253 0.55 -1.77 -14.03
CA PHE A 253 -0.05 -0.90 -13.02
C PHE A 253 -0.13 -1.58 -11.65
N SER A 254 -0.17 -0.80 -10.55
CA SER A 254 -0.39 -1.30 -9.20
C SER A 254 -1.65 -0.68 -8.60
N VAL A 255 -2.55 -1.53 -8.14
CA VAL A 255 -3.87 -1.13 -7.62
C VAL A 255 -4.23 -1.96 -6.38
N VAL A 256 -5.40 -1.67 -5.81
CA VAL A 256 -6.02 -2.45 -4.73
C VAL A 256 -7.29 -3.16 -5.25
N PRO A 257 -7.79 -4.21 -4.59
CA PRO A 257 -8.96 -4.97 -5.04
C PRO A 257 -10.18 -4.13 -5.35
N THR A 258 -10.45 -3.09 -4.57
CA THR A 258 -11.57 -2.17 -4.84
C THR A 258 -11.45 -1.45 -6.18
N ILE A 259 -10.22 -1.10 -6.60
CA ILE A 259 -9.98 -0.50 -7.92
C ILE A 259 -10.23 -1.54 -9.03
N ILE A 260 -9.79 -2.79 -8.84
CA ILE A 260 -10.10 -3.90 -9.79
C ILE A 260 -11.61 -4.04 -9.98
N SER A 261 -12.37 -4.06 -8.87
CA SER A 261 -13.82 -4.12 -8.91
C SER A 261 -14.45 -2.91 -9.61
N HIS A 262 -13.98 -1.69 -9.30
CA HIS A 262 -14.47 -0.48 -9.96
C HIS A 262 -14.20 -0.47 -11.48
N LEU A 263 -13.03 -0.93 -11.91
CA LEU A 263 -12.71 -1.07 -13.33
C LEU A 263 -13.58 -2.15 -13.98
N LEU A 264 -13.77 -3.29 -13.32
CA LEU A 264 -14.60 -4.40 -13.80
C LEU A 264 -16.06 -3.96 -14.02
N HIS A 265 -16.61 -3.11 -13.16
CA HIS A 265 -17.98 -2.59 -13.30
C HIS A 265 -18.05 -1.24 -14.04
N GLY A 266 -16.90 -0.73 -14.50
CA GLY A 266 -16.79 0.49 -15.32
C GLY A 266 -17.29 0.28 -16.75
N LYS A 267 -17.49 1.40 -17.45
CA LYS A 267 -17.98 1.39 -18.85
C LYS A 267 -16.87 1.35 -19.89
N ASN A 268 -15.63 1.68 -19.50
CA ASN A 268 -14.52 1.86 -20.41
C ASN A 268 -13.65 0.61 -20.47
N ASP A 269 -13.25 0.22 -21.67
CA ASP A 269 -12.31 -0.86 -21.93
C ASP A 269 -11.01 -0.30 -22.53
N PRO A 270 -9.85 -0.91 -22.29
CA PRO A 270 -8.62 -0.56 -22.98
C PRO A 270 -8.69 -0.95 -24.46
N SER A 271 -8.03 -0.16 -25.31
CA SER A 271 -7.85 -0.53 -26.72
C SER A 271 -7.03 -1.82 -26.86
N GLU A 272 -7.19 -2.53 -27.99
CA GLU A 272 -6.42 -3.76 -28.26
C GLU A 272 -4.90 -3.52 -28.26
N ILE A 273 -4.45 -2.32 -28.65
CA ILE A 273 -3.05 -1.92 -28.58
C ILE A 273 -2.60 -1.82 -27.12
N THR A 274 -3.43 -1.23 -26.27
CA THR A 274 -3.14 -1.08 -24.83
C THR A 274 -3.15 -2.44 -24.13
N LYS A 275 -4.12 -3.32 -24.42
CA LYS A 275 -4.15 -4.70 -23.88
C LYS A 275 -2.86 -5.47 -24.20
N LYS A 276 -2.40 -5.43 -25.46
CA LYS A 276 -1.17 -6.11 -25.89
C LYS A 276 0.10 -5.54 -25.26
N ARG A 277 0.11 -4.26 -24.90
CA ARG A 277 1.25 -3.60 -24.26
C ARG A 277 1.31 -3.85 -22.75
N LEU A 278 0.14 -3.98 -22.10
CA LEU A 278 0.07 -4.26 -20.66
C LEU A 278 0.56 -5.68 -20.37
N ARG A 279 1.68 -5.77 -19.71
CA ARG A 279 2.26 -7.05 -19.28
C ARG A 279 1.47 -7.69 -18.14
N PHE A 280 1.02 -6.88 -17.19
CA PHE A 280 0.21 -7.29 -16.03
C PHE A 280 -0.39 -6.09 -15.31
N GLY A 281 -1.43 -6.36 -14.51
CA GLY A 281 -1.87 -5.52 -13.40
C GLY A 281 -1.45 -6.18 -12.09
N ARG A 282 -1.04 -5.40 -11.09
CA ARG A 282 -0.70 -5.87 -9.75
C ARG A 282 -1.81 -5.48 -8.78
N SER A 283 -2.29 -6.43 -7.96
CA SER A 283 -3.24 -6.20 -6.88
C SER A 283 -2.61 -6.50 -5.53
N ALA A 284 -2.76 -5.60 -4.57
CA ALA A 284 -2.19 -5.74 -3.23
C ALA A 284 -3.00 -5.00 -2.16
N SER A 285 -2.52 -5.02 -0.92
CA SER A 285 -3.03 -4.35 0.29
C SER A 285 -4.27 -4.98 0.91
N ALA A 286 -5.00 -5.80 0.17
CA ALA A 286 -6.11 -6.64 0.63
C ALA A 286 -6.20 -7.89 -0.25
N PRO A 287 -6.82 -8.99 0.20
CA PRO A 287 -7.08 -10.15 -0.63
C PRO A 287 -7.96 -9.80 -1.84
N LEU A 288 -7.67 -10.41 -2.99
CA LEU A 288 -8.48 -10.27 -4.19
C LEU A 288 -9.39 -11.48 -4.32
N ALA A 289 -10.70 -11.24 -4.43
CA ALA A 289 -11.68 -12.31 -4.62
C ALA A 289 -11.43 -13.03 -5.95
N VAL A 290 -11.49 -14.36 -5.92
CA VAL A 290 -11.22 -15.25 -7.07
C VAL A 290 -12.12 -14.92 -8.26
N ASP A 291 -13.41 -14.72 -8.01
CA ASP A 291 -14.38 -14.39 -9.05
C ASP A 291 -14.14 -13.00 -9.66
N THR A 292 -13.75 -12.02 -8.84
CA THR A 292 -13.39 -10.67 -9.32
C THR A 292 -12.16 -10.71 -10.21
N GLN A 293 -11.10 -11.43 -9.81
CA GLN A 293 -9.89 -11.59 -10.62
C GLN A 293 -10.18 -12.28 -11.94
N SER A 294 -10.88 -13.40 -11.90
CA SER A 294 -11.22 -14.20 -13.10
C SER A 294 -12.07 -13.40 -14.09
N SER A 295 -13.04 -12.65 -13.58
CA SER A 295 -13.90 -11.79 -14.39
C SER A 295 -13.13 -10.62 -15.02
N PHE A 296 -12.21 -10.01 -14.27
CA PHE A 296 -11.34 -8.93 -14.77
C PHE A 296 -10.44 -9.44 -15.91
N GLU A 297 -9.74 -10.56 -15.70
CA GLU A 297 -8.85 -11.13 -16.71
C GLU A 297 -9.62 -11.56 -17.97
N LYS A 298 -10.82 -12.12 -17.80
CA LYS A 298 -11.70 -12.47 -18.92
C LYS A 298 -12.15 -11.26 -19.72
N ARG A 299 -12.54 -10.15 -19.05
CA ARG A 299 -13.02 -8.94 -19.71
C ARG A 299 -11.90 -8.18 -20.44
N PHE A 300 -10.76 -7.97 -19.76
CA PHE A 300 -9.73 -7.07 -20.24
C PHE A 300 -8.53 -7.77 -20.89
N GLY A 301 -8.38 -9.07 -20.74
CA GLY A 301 -7.24 -9.83 -21.28
C GLY A 301 -5.89 -9.48 -20.61
N VAL A 302 -5.90 -8.80 -19.47
CA VAL A 302 -4.70 -8.40 -18.72
C VAL A 302 -4.57 -9.27 -17.47
N PRO A 303 -3.47 -10.03 -17.32
CA PRO A 303 -3.28 -10.87 -16.12
C PRO A 303 -3.12 -10.01 -14.87
N ILE A 304 -3.78 -10.40 -13.77
CA ILE A 304 -3.60 -9.79 -12.46
C ILE A 304 -2.66 -10.64 -11.62
N ILE A 305 -1.63 -10.01 -11.10
CA ILE A 305 -0.67 -10.62 -10.18
C ILE A 305 -1.05 -10.19 -8.77
N GLU A 306 -1.65 -11.11 -8.02
CA GLU A 306 -1.93 -10.87 -6.61
C GLU A 306 -0.63 -10.94 -5.82
N THR A 307 -0.47 -10.01 -4.88
CA THR A 307 0.72 -9.89 -4.04
C THR A 307 0.32 -9.56 -2.60
N MET A 308 1.14 -9.94 -1.65
CA MET A 308 1.00 -9.58 -0.24
C MET A 308 2.21 -8.79 0.23
N GLY A 309 1.98 -7.84 1.11
CA GLY A 309 3.02 -7.09 1.79
C GLY A 309 2.44 -6.14 2.83
N LEU A 310 3.33 -5.58 3.63
CA LEU A 310 3.01 -4.70 4.75
C LEU A 310 3.85 -3.42 4.66
N THR A 311 3.48 -2.42 5.44
CA THR A 311 4.36 -1.26 5.63
C THR A 311 5.68 -1.70 6.26
N GLU A 312 5.62 -2.60 7.22
CA GLU A 312 6.74 -3.19 7.95
C GLU A 312 7.71 -4.01 7.07
N THR A 313 7.35 -4.26 5.82
CA THR A 313 8.18 -5.04 4.88
C THR A 313 8.53 -4.26 3.60
N ALA A 314 8.50 -2.93 3.64
CA ALA A 314 8.74 -2.07 2.48
C ALA A 314 7.96 -2.55 1.24
N ALA A 315 6.69 -2.83 1.41
CA ALA A 315 5.70 -3.35 0.49
C ALA A 315 5.69 -4.90 0.38
N GLN A 316 6.42 -5.50 -0.56
CA GLN A 316 6.14 -6.86 -1.02
C GLN A 316 6.92 -7.95 -0.30
N ILE A 317 6.22 -9.00 0.14
CA ILE A 317 6.79 -10.25 0.64
C ILE A 317 6.45 -11.46 -0.22
N LEU A 318 5.25 -11.47 -0.82
CA LEU A 318 4.76 -12.54 -1.68
C LEU A 318 4.29 -11.98 -3.02
N SER A 319 4.43 -12.75 -4.07
CA SER A 319 3.88 -12.46 -5.39
C SER A 319 3.56 -13.75 -6.14
N ASN A 320 2.44 -13.79 -6.84
CA ASN A 320 2.28 -14.78 -7.88
C ASN A 320 3.34 -14.57 -8.98
N PRO A 321 3.88 -15.64 -9.57
CA PRO A 321 4.76 -15.54 -10.72
C PRO A 321 4.08 -14.85 -11.90
N LEU A 322 4.86 -14.15 -12.72
CA LEU A 322 4.36 -13.64 -14.01
C LEU A 322 4.12 -14.80 -14.99
N PRO A 323 3.13 -14.69 -15.90
CA PRO A 323 3.04 -15.61 -17.03
C PRO A 323 4.36 -15.65 -17.84
N PRO A 324 4.83 -16.83 -18.31
CA PRO A 324 4.14 -18.12 -18.30
C PRO A 324 4.29 -18.94 -17.00
N GLY A 325 4.84 -18.37 -15.92
CA GLY A 325 4.91 -19.03 -14.62
C GLY A 325 3.51 -19.39 -14.10
N GLN A 326 3.43 -20.48 -13.34
CA GLN A 326 2.17 -20.94 -12.77
C GLN A 326 1.68 -19.93 -11.72
N ARG A 327 0.45 -19.44 -11.88
CA ARG A 327 -0.26 -18.62 -10.87
C ARG A 327 -1.32 -19.46 -10.19
N LYS A 328 -1.50 -19.26 -8.89
CA LYS A 328 -2.64 -19.81 -8.16
C LYS A 328 -3.55 -18.67 -7.73
N ILE A 329 -4.71 -18.56 -8.38
CA ILE A 329 -5.73 -17.55 -8.05
C ILE A 329 -6.24 -17.79 -6.63
N GLY A 330 -6.37 -16.72 -5.83
CA GLY A 330 -6.72 -16.79 -4.40
C GLY A 330 -5.52 -16.93 -3.46
N SER A 331 -4.31 -17.08 -4.02
CA SER A 331 -3.04 -17.02 -3.29
C SER A 331 -2.29 -15.75 -3.68
N PRO A 332 -1.66 -15.01 -2.75
CA PRO A 332 -0.71 -13.97 -3.08
C PRO A 332 0.63 -14.52 -3.61
N GLY A 333 0.78 -15.83 -3.79
CA GLY A 333 1.92 -16.46 -4.44
C GLY A 333 3.01 -16.94 -3.49
N ILE A 334 4.26 -16.77 -3.93
CA ILE A 334 5.48 -17.24 -3.27
C ILE A 334 6.40 -16.06 -2.89
N ALA A 335 7.40 -16.34 -2.06
CA ALA A 335 8.38 -15.32 -1.65
C ALA A 335 9.38 -14.98 -2.76
N PHE A 336 9.74 -13.70 -2.89
CA PHE A 336 10.78 -13.20 -3.79
C PHE A 336 11.75 -12.29 -3.02
N GLY A 337 13.00 -12.68 -2.93
CA GLY A 337 14.05 -11.87 -2.28
C GLY A 337 14.00 -11.84 -0.75
N ASN A 338 13.05 -12.52 -0.15
CA ASN A 338 12.89 -12.73 1.29
C ASN A 338 12.53 -14.20 1.57
N LYS A 339 12.35 -14.54 2.85
CA LYS A 339 11.90 -15.86 3.29
C LYS A 339 10.58 -15.72 4.02
N VAL A 340 9.68 -16.68 3.82
CA VAL A 340 8.38 -16.75 4.49
C VAL A 340 8.22 -18.13 5.11
N LYS A 341 7.68 -18.19 6.33
CA LYS A 341 7.26 -19.41 7.00
C LYS A 341 5.93 -19.19 7.71
N ILE A 342 5.32 -20.26 8.15
CA ILE A 342 4.14 -20.23 9.02
C ILE A 342 4.59 -20.62 10.43
N VAL A 343 4.17 -19.86 11.43
CA VAL A 343 4.44 -20.12 12.84
C VAL A 343 3.14 -20.60 13.50
N LEU A 344 3.19 -21.75 14.11
CA LEU A 344 2.06 -22.33 14.83
C LEU A 344 1.87 -21.66 16.21
N PRO A 345 0.69 -21.75 16.84
CA PRO A 345 0.44 -21.14 18.15
C PRO A 345 1.37 -21.62 19.27
N ASN A 346 1.94 -22.82 19.17
CA ASN A 346 2.95 -23.36 20.10
C ASN A 346 4.38 -22.88 19.81
N GLY A 347 4.57 -22.05 18.77
CA GLY A 347 5.86 -21.52 18.36
C GLY A 347 6.65 -22.40 17.39
N ASP A 348 6.16 -23.60 17.06
CA ASP A 348 6.80 -24.49 16.10
C ASP A 348 6.64 -24.02 14.66
N ASP A 349 7.57 -24.43 13.80
CA ASP A 349 7.45 -24.22 12.36
C ASP A 349 6.41 -25.20 11.76
N GLN A 350 5.75 -24.73 10.73
CA GLN A 350 4.64 -25.39 10.09
C GLN A 350 4.98 -26.77 9.47
N ILE A 351 4.00 -27.68 9.55
CA ILE A 351 3.81 -28.79 8.61
C ILE A 351 2.88 -28.32 7.49
N ASN A 352 3.15 -28.65 6.22
CA ASN A 352 2.37 -28.20 5.05
C ASN A 352 0.85 -28.27 5.26
N ASN A 353 0.13 -27.29 4.72
CA ASN A 353 -1.32 -27.13 4.82
C ASN A 353 -1.90 -26.87 6.23
N THR A 354 -1.06 -26.58 7.23
CA THR A 354 -1.53 -26.20 8.57
C THR A 354 -1.61 -24.69 8.70
N ILE A 355 -2.71 -24.17 9.23
CA ILE A 355 -2.90 -22.72 9.43
C ILE A 355 -2.12 -22.26 10.66
N GLY A 356 -1.35 -21.18 10.49
CA GLY A 356 -0.64 -20.47 11.53
C GLY A 356 -0.39 -19.02 11.13
N GLU A 357 0.43 -18.30 11.90
CA GLU A 357 0.78 -16.92 11.58
C GLU A 357 1.87 -16.87 10.51
N ILE A 358 1.67 -16.03 9.49
CA ILE A 358 2.66 -15.81 8.44
C ILE A 358 3.80 -14.97 9.04
N ALA A 359 5.03 -15.48 8.94
CA ALA A 359 6.23 -14.77 9.36
C ALA A 359 7.18 -14.55 8.19
N VAL A 360 7.87 -13.41 8.18
CA VAL A 360 8.79 -13.01 7.11
C VAL A 360 10.15 -12.62 7.66
N LYS A 361 11.21 -13.00 6.94
CA LYS A 361 12.59 -12.59 7.21
C LYS A 361 13.27 -12.21 5.91
N GLY A 362 13.82 -11.00 5.86
CA GLY A 362 14.46 -10.52 4.63
C GLY A 362 15.04 -9.11 4.76
N PRO A 363 15.79 -8.67 3.74
CA PRO A 363 16.44 -7.37 3.76
C PRO A 363 15.47 -6.19 3.65
N ASN A 364 14.22 -6.44 3.26
CA ASN A 364 13.13 -5.46 3.11
C ASN A 364 12.33 -5.23 4.40
N VAL A 365 12.63 -5.97 5.48
CA VAL A 365 11.95 -5.82 6.76
C VAL A 365 12.35 -4.52 7.43
N MET A 366 11.40 -3.86 8.12
CA MET A 366 11.62 -2.62 8.87
C MET A 366 12.70 -2.76 9.93
N LEU A 367 13.26 -1.62 10.36
CA LEU A 367 14.15 -1.58 11.49
C LEU A 367 13.37 -1.82 12.80
N GLU A 368 12.36 -0.98 13.06
CA GLU A 368 11.57 -0.99 14.29
C GLU A 368 10.33 -0.08 14.15
N TYR A 369 9.48 -0.07 15.17
CA TYR A 369 8.51 1.00 15.38
C TYR A 369 9.13 2.15 16.17
N LEU A 370 9.02 3.38 15.66
CA LEU A 370 9.55 4.58 16.32
C LEU A 370 9.04 4.70 17.75
N ASP A 371 9.98 4.90 18.69
CA ASP A 371 9.72 5.11 20.13
C ASP A 371 8.73 4.08 20.74
N ASN A 372 8.65 2.86 20.18
CA ASN A 372 7.77 1.80 20.66
C ASN A 372 8.49 0.43 20.73
N TYR A 373 9.37 0.33 21.70
CA TYR A 373 10.19 -0.87 21.93
C TYR A 373 9.35 -2.13 22.17
N GLU A 374 8.31 -2.02 22.99
CA GLU A 374 7.44 -3.15 23.33
C GLU A 374 6.73 -3.72 22.10
N ALA A 375 6.17 -2.83 21.24
CA ALA A 375 5.55 -3.28 20.00
C ALA A 375 6.58 -3.86 19.03
N SER A 376 7.79 -3.30 18.97
CA SER A 376 8.88 -3.82 18.15
C SER A 376 9.27 -5.22 18.60
N GLN A 377 9.51 -5.43 19.89
CA GLN A 377 9.84 -6.75 20.43
C GLN A 377 8.74 -7.80 20.16
N LYS A 378 7.45 -7.44 20.37
CA LYS A 378 6.32 -8.35 20.13
C LYS A 378 6.13 -8.71 18.66
N THR A 379 6.64 -7.87 17.74
CA THR A 379 6.52 -8.09 16.31
C THR A 379 7.61 -9.02 15.76
N PHE A 380 8.73 -9.17 16.46
CA PHE A 380 9.81 -10.06 16.05
C PHE A 380 9.91 -11.28 16.95
N THR A 381 10.18 -12.44 16.34
CA THR A 381 10.60 -13.63 17.07
C THR A 381 12.04 -13.49 17.54
N ASN A 382 12.47 -14.31 18.50
CA ASN A 382 13.85 -14.28 19.02
C ASN A 382 14.93 -14.54 17.96
N ASP A 383 14.59 -15.26 16.90
CA ASP A 383 15.46 -15.55 15.75
C ASP A 383 15.27 -14.57 14.57
N GLY A 384 14.57 -13.45 14.80
CA GLY A 384 14.48 -12.29 13.89
C GLY A 384 13.50 -12.43 12.73
N TRP A 385 12.43 -13.23 12.86
CA TRP A 385 11.30 -13.21 11.94
C TRP A 385 10.27 -12.17 12.37
N LEU A 386 9.78 -11.39 11.41
CA LEU A 386 8.67 -10.49 11.64
C LEU A 386 7.35 -11.25 11.53
N LEU A 387 6.55 -11.21 12.58
CA LEU A 387 5.18 -11.73 12.65
C LEU A 387 4.22 -10.73 12.00
N THR A 388 3.49 -11.17 10.97
CA THR A 388 2.67 -10.25 10.15
C THR A 388 1.30 -9.93 10.75
N GLY A 389 0.84 -10.73 11.70
CA GLY A 389 -0.53 -10.70 12.20
C GLY A 389 -1.56 -11.28 11.21
N ASP A 390 -1.12 -11.76 10.05
CA ASP A 390 -1.95 -12.44 9.07
C ASP A 390 -1.81 -13.96 9.24
N LEU A 391 -2.94 -14.67 9.19
CA LEU A 391 -2.99 -16.14 9.24
C LEU A 391 -2.99 -16.72 7.85
N GLY A 392 -2.36 -17.87 7.69
CA GLY A 392 -2.31 -18.58 6.43
C GLY A 392 -1.66 -19.95 6.51
N TYR A 393 -1.50 -20.58 5.38
CA TYR A 393 -0.78 -21.85 5.21
C TYR A 393 0.04 -21.84 3.93
N ILE A 394 1.00 -22.74 3.84
CA ILE A 394 1.77 -22.99 2.62
C ILE A 394 1.33 -24.34 2.06
N ASP A 395 1.00 -24.39 0.79
CA ASP A 395 0.64 -25.65 0.12
C ASP A 395 1.88 -26.45 -0.31
N ASN A 396 1.64 -27.64 -0.89
CA ASN A 396 2.72 -28.54 -1.31
C ASN A 396 3.60 -27.99 -2.44
N ASP A 397 3.13 -26.97 -3.17
CA ASP A 397 3.88 -26.33 -4.24
C ASP A 397 4.58 -25.04 -3.76
N GLY A 398 4.51 -24.73 -2.46
CA GLY A 398 5.15 -23.57 -1.83
C GLY A 398 4.37 -22.27 -1.93
N TYR A 399 3.10 -22.29 -2.37
CA TYR A 399 2.25 -21.11 -2.42
C TYR A 399 1.62 -20.84 -1.06
N VAL A 400 1.68 -19.57 -0.65
CA VAL A 400 1.04 -19.11 0.57
C VAL A 400 -0.41 -18.77 0.30
N PHE A 401 -1.31 -19.23 1.16
CA PHE A 401 -2.72 -18.85 1.17
C PHE A 401 -3.01 -18.08 2.45
N VAL A 402 -3.51 -16.86 2.32
CA VAL A 402 -3.91 -16.05 3.48
C VAL A 402 -5.32 -16.45 3.88
N SER A 403 -5.50 -16.90 5.11
CA SER A 403 -6.80 -17.32 5.64
C SER A 403 -7.55 -16.16 6.33
N GLY A 404 -6.83 -15.16 6.87
CA GLY A 404 -7.45 -14.02 7.56
C GLY A 404 -6.44 -13.23 8.39
N ARG A 405 -6.94 -12.36 9.25
CA ARG A 405 -6.13 -11.64 10.25
C ARG A 405 -6.42 -12.11 11.64
N LEU A 406 -5.39 -12.33 12.43
CA LEU A 406 -5.50 -12.79 13.81
C LEU A 406 -6.48 -11.93 14.64
N LYS A 407 -6.40 -10.60 14.47
CA LYS A 407 -7.25 -9.62 15.20
C LYS A 407 -8.61 -9.35 14.56
N GLU A 408 -8.88 -9.88 13.36
CA GLU A 408 -10.16 -9.70 12.65
C GLU A 408 -11.03 -10.97 12.70
N LEU A 409 -10.56 -12.05 13.32
CA LEU A 409 -11.33 -13.29 13.46
C LEU A 409 -12.63 -13.03 14.22
N ILE A 410 -13.72 -13.58 13.72
CA ILE A 410 -15.02 -13.59 14.38
C ILE A 410 -15.08 -14.84 15.26
N ILE A 411 -15.27 -14.64 16.58
CA ILE A 411 -15.30 -15.75 17.54
C ILE A 411 -16.77 -16.09 17.82
N LYS A 412 -17.33 -17.02 17.04
CA LYS A 412 -18.72 -17.46 17.17
C LYS A 412 -18.78 -18.82 17.84
N GLY A 413 -19.33 -18.89 19.06
CA GLY A 413 -19.48 -20.14 19.81
C GLY A 413 -18.15 -20.87 20.08
N GLY A 414 -17.06 -20.13 20.23
CA GLY A 414 -15.71 -20.68 20.45
C GLY A 414 -14.95 -21.04 19.17
N GLU A 415 -15.57 -20.95 17.99
CA GLU A 415 -14.89 -21.18 16.69
C GLU A 415 -14.40 -19.88 16.10
N ASN A 416 -13.19 -19.91 15.55
CA ASN A 416 -12.57 -18.81 14.84
C ASN A 416 -12.98 -18.80 13.36
N ILE A 417 -13.78 -17.81 12.96
CA ILE A 417 -14.28 -17.65 11.59
C ILE A 417 -13.58 -16.48 10.94
N SER A 418 -12.97 -16.71 9.78
CA SER A 418 -12.39 -15.64 9.00
C SER A 418 -13.45 -14.84 8.26
N PRO A 419 -13.53 -13.50 8.43
CA PRO A 419 -14.40 -12.67 7.62
C PRO A 419 -14.17 -12.81 6.12
N ARG A 420 -12.94 -13.15 5.71
CA ARG A 420 -12.57 -13.33 4.29
C ARG A 420 -13.39 -14.43 3.61
N GLU A 421 -13.65 -15.57 4.29
CA GLU A 421 -14.44 -16.65 3.71
C GLU A 421 -15.83 -16.15 3.29
N ILE A 422 -16.41 -15.26 4.08
CA ILE A 422 -17.73 -14.68 3.83
C ILE A 422 -17.67 -13.63 2.73
N ASP A 423 -16.64 -12.77 2.76
CA ASP A 423 -16.43 -11.79 1.69
C ASP A 423 -16.31 -12.49 0.32
N ASP A 424 -15.49 -13.53 0.23
CA ASP A 424 -15.28 -14.29 -1.00
C ASP A 424 -16.58 -14.94 -1.49
N ALA A 425 -17.44 -15.41 -0.57
CA ALA A 425 -18.76 -15.93 -0.93
C ALA A 425 -19.67 -14.84 -1.49
N LEU A 426 -19.65 -13.63 -0.91
CA LEU A 426 -20.45 -12.48 -1.36
C LEU A 426 -19.96 -11.93 -2.72
N TYR A 427 -18.65 -11.87 -2.94
CA TYR A 427 -18.08 -11.44 -4.21
C TYR A 427 -18.37 -12.37 -5.39
N ALA A 428 -18.83 -13.58 -5.15
CA ALA A 428 -19.31 -14.47 -6.19
C ALA A 428 -20.63 -13.99 -6.84
N HIS A 429 -21.36 -13.07 -6.21
CA HIS A 429 -22.54 -12.46 -6.82
C HIS A 429 -22.13 -11.35 -7.79
N LYS A 430 -22.60 -11.43 -9.05
CA LYS A 430 -22.20 -10.54 -10.16
C LYS A 430 -22.43 -9.05 -9.93
N ASP A 431 -23.38 -8.68 -9.07
CA ASP A 431 -23.75 -7.28 -8.79
C ASP A 431 -22.97 -6.69 -7.61
N VAL A 432 -22.10 -7.46 -6.93
CA VAL A 432 -21.32 -6.99 -5.79
C VAL A 432 -20.10 -6.21 -6.27
N ILE A 433 -20.02 -4.94 -5.85
CA ILE A 433 -18.84 -4.09 -6.05
C ILE A 433 -17.90 -4.20 -4.86
N GLU A 434 -18.44 -4.18 -3.63
CA GLU A 434 -17.70 -4.26 -2.38
C GLU A 434 -18.48 -5.10 -1.38
N ALA A 435 -17.77 -5.90 -0.59
CA ALA A 435 -18.35 -6.68 0.50
C ALA A 435 -17.39 -6.77 1.69
N ALA A 436 -17.93 -6.79 2.89
CA ALA A 436 -17.16 -7.04 4.11
C ALA A 436 -18.05 -7.61 5.21
N ALA A 437 -17.68 -8.79 5.72
CA ALA A 437 -18.25 -9.38 6.91
C ALA A 437 -17.60 -8.81 8.17
N PHE A 438 -18.34 -8.73 9.25
CA PHE A 438 -17.90 -8.20 10.54
C PHE A 438 -18.62 -8.85 11.70
N ALA A 439 -17.98 -8.77 12.88
CA ALA A 439 -18.53 -9.33 14.11
C ALA A 439 -19.54 -8.37 14.76
N ILE A 440 -20.63 -8.91 15.25
CA ILE A 440 -21.59 -8.23 16.14
C ILE A 440 -21.61 -8.97 17.49
N PRO A 441 -21.57 -8.28 18.64
CA PRO A 441 -21.75 -8.91 19.95
C PRO A 441 -23.06 -9.70 20.03
N CYS A 442 -23.03 -10.89 20.64
CA CYS A 442 -24.16 -11.80 20.76
C CYS A 442 -24.11 -12.55 22.07
N ASP A 443 -25.18 -12.48 22.87
CA ASP A 443 -25.24 -13.12 24.19
C ASP A 443 -25.16 -14.64 24.16
N ILE A 444 -25.60 -15.27 23.05
CA ILE A 444 -25.62 -16.75 22.93
C ILE A 444 -24.28 -17.29 22.45
N TYR A 445 -23.66 -16.65 21.46
CA TYR A 445 -22.45 -17.16 20.80
C TYR A 445 -21.20 -16.30 21.06
N GLY A 446 -21.29 -15.27 21.92
CA GLY A 446 -20.24 -14.27 22.10
C GLY A 446 -20.22 -13.26 20.95
N GLN A 447 -20.15 -13.75 19.72
CA GLN A 447 -20.26 -12.95 18.50
C GLN A 447 -21.17 -13.64 17.48
N ARG A 448 -21.82 -12.84 16.63
CA ARG A 448 -22.54 -13.27 15.43
C ARG A 448 -21.95 -12.55 14.20
N ILE A 449 -22.32 -12.99 13.03
CA ILE A 449 -21.79 -12.48 11.78
C ILE A 449 -22.84 -11.64 11.08
N GLU A 450 -22.47 -10.42 10.69
CA GLU A 450 -23.22 -9.63 9.72
C GLU A 450 -22.29 -9.22 8.59
N ALA A 451 -22.85 -8.78 7.45
CA ALA A 451 -22.06 -8.30 6.33
C ALA A 451 -22.64 -7.04 5.71
N ALA A 452 -21.78 -6.17 5.20
CA ALA A 452 -22.14 -5.00 4.42
C ALA A 452 -21.77 -5.23 2.96
N VAL A 453 -22.64 -4.81 2.04
CA VAL A 453 -22.48 -5.00 0.60
C VAL A 453 -22.82 -3.73 -0.15
N LYS A 454 -21.96 -3.32 -1.08
CA LYS A 454 -22.21 -2.30 -2.10
C LYS A 454 -22.53 -2.97 -3.41
N LEU A 455 -23.67 -2.64 -3.99
CA LEU A 455 -24.12 -3.21 -5.26
C LEU A 455 -23.93 -2.24 -6.42
N THR A 456 -23.99 -2.77 -7.63
CA THR A 456 -24.12 -1.96 -8.87
C THR A 456 -25.40 -1.14 -8.84
N LYS A 457 -25.39 0.07 -9.44
CA LYS A 457 -26.50 1.03 -9.38
C LYS A 457 -27.85 0.50 -9.84
N ASN A 458 -27.86 -0.52 -10.71
CA ASN A 458 -29.08 -1.08 -11.30
C ASN A 458 -29.44 -2.46 -10.72
N SER A 459 -28.75 -2.90 -9.68
CA SER A 459 -29.05 -4.19 -9.05
C SER A 459 -30.43 -4.19 -8.44
N LYS A 460 -31.13 -5.31 -8.63
CA LYS A 460 -32.42 -5.61 -7.98
C LYS A 460 -32.28 -6.74 -6.98
N ALA A 461 -31.04 -7.15 -6.69
CA ALA A 461 -30.78 -8.25 -5.77
C ALA A 461 -31.26 -7.91 -4.34
N ILE A 462 -31.84 -8.87 -3.68
CA ILE A 462 -32.41 -8.74 -2.33
C ILE A 462 -31.55 -9.51 -1.31
N GLU A 463 -31.70 -9.17 -0.04
CA GLU A 463 -30.94 -9.77 1.07
C GLU A 463 -30.96 -11.30 1.04
N ALA A 464 -32.14 -11.89 0.78
CA ALA A 464 -32.32 -13.34 0.77
C ALA A 464 -31.41 -14.07 -0.26
N GLU A 465 -31.10 -13.42 -1.39
CA GLU A 465 -30.20 -13.99 -2.40
C GLU A 465 -28.78 -14.15 -1.85
N PHE A 466 -28.27 -13.15 -1.13
CA PHE A 466 -26.93 -13.17 -0.53
C PHE A 466 -26.86 -14.14 0.65
N LEU A 467 -27.88 -14.20 1.50
CA LEU A 467 -27.96 -15.15 2.60
C LEU A 467 -27.96 -16.58 2.06
N ASN A 468 -28.77 -16.87 1.04
CA ASN A 468 -28.80 -18.18 0.40
C ASN A 468 -27.48 -18.54 -0.27
N LEU A 469 -26.83 -17.59 -0.92
CA LEU A 469 -25.50 -17.76 -1.52
C LEU A 469 -24.46 -18.14 -0.44
N CYS A 470 -24.43 -17.41 0.68
CA CYS A 470 -23.54 -17.71 1.79
C CYS A 470 -23.89 -19.08 2.44
N TYR A 471 -25.16 -19.39 2.64
CA TYR A 471 -25.58 -20.70 3.16
C TYR A 471 -25.11 -21.86 2.27
N SER A 472 -25.23 -21.70 0.95
CA SER A 472 -24.83 -22.75 0.00
C SER A 472 -23.32 -22.98 -0.03
N LYS A 473 -22.52 -21.91 0.15
CA LYS A 473 -21.05 -21.98 0.08
C LYS A 473 -20.38 -22.32 1.42
N LEU A 474 -20.94 -21.82 2.54
CA LEU A 474 -20.28 -21.81 3.84
C LEU A 474 -21.01 -22.62 4.92
N GLY A 475 -22.24 -23.04 4.64
CA GLY A 475 -23.11 -23.63 5.63
C GLY A 475 -23.72 -22.59 6.59
N LYS A 476 -24.72 -23.02 7.38
CA LYS A 476 -25.50 -22.12 8.24
C LYS A 476 -24.69 -21.46 9.35
N PHE A 477 -23.67 -22.14 9.86
CA PHE A 477 -22.90 -21.64 11.01
C PHE A 477 -22.01 -20.44 10.66
N LYS A 478 -21.36 -20.48 9.49
CA LYS A 478 -20.48 -19.42 8.99
C LYS A 478 -21.18 -18.34 8.17
N ALA A 479 -22.41 -18.59 7.71
CA ALA A 479 -23.15 -17.60 6.95
C ALA A 479 -23.54 -16.41 7.83
N PRO A 480 -23.60 -15.19 7.25
CA PRO A 480 -24.07 -14.01 7.98
C PRO A 480 -25.55 -14.12 8.34
N ASP A 481 -25.91 -13.57 9.49
CA ASP A 481 -27.31 -13.51 9.95
C ASP A 481 -28.09 -12.36 9.26
N LYS A 482 -27.36 -11.35 8.73
CA LYS A 482 -27.92 -10.17 8.09
C LYS A 482 -26.97 -9.56 7.06
N ILE A 483 -27.54 -9.00 5.98
CA ILE A 483 -26.81 -8.24 4.96
C ILE A 483 -27.29 -6.77 4.99
N HIS A 484 -26.34 -5.84 5.09
CA HIS A 484 -26.59 -4.41 5.00
C HIS A 484 -26.22 -3.88 3.62
N PHE A 485 -27.16 -3.29 2.91
CA PHE A 485 -26.86 -2.61 1.66
C PHE A 485 -26.43 -1.18 1.94
N MET A 486 -25.28 -0.78 1.38
CA MET A 486 -24.67 0.51 1.59
C MET A 486 -24.24 1.12 0.26
N ASP A 487 -24.39 2.44 0.11
CA ASP A 487 -23.89 3.18 -1.05
C ASP A 487 -22.36 3.20 -1.07
N GLU A 488 -21.74 3.27 0.10
CA GLU A 488 -20.30 3.16 0.30
C GLU A 488 -19.96 2.46 1.61
N LEU A 489 -19.00 1.52 1.56
CA LEU A 489 -18.43 0.94 2.75
C LEU A 489 -17.34 1.86 3.32
N PRO A 490 -17.18 1.95 4.66
CA PRO A 490 -16.13 2.76 5.27
C PRO A 490 -14.75 2.22 4.87
N LYS A 491 -13.92 3.09 4.32
CA LYS A 491 -12.58 2.75 3.86
C LYS A 491 -11.51 3.49 4.63
N GLY A 492 -10.41 2.81 4.82
CA GLY A 492 -9.18 3.45 5.24
C GLY A 492 -8.53 4.19 4.07
N PRO A 493 -7.49 4.95 4.37
CA PRO A 493 -6.77 5.78 3.40
C PRO A 493 -6.15 5.00 2.23
N SER A 494 -5.85 3.71 2.44
CA SER A 494 -5.34 2.81 1.39
C SER A 494 -6.43 2.24 0.47
N GLY A 495 -7.71 2.62 0.67
CA GLY A 495 -8.84 2.03 -0.02
C GLY A 495 -9.30 0.68 0.57
N LYS A 496 -8.66 0.21 1.67
CA LYS A 496 -9.06 -1.00 2.40
C LYS A 496 -10.30 -0.72 3.24
N ILE A 497 -11.29 -1.63 3.19
CA ILE A 497 -12.50 -1.54 4.01
C ILE A 497 -12.13 -1.66 5.51
N GLN A 498 -12.64 -0.73 6.32
CA GLN A 498 -12.45 -0.70 7.77
C GLN A 498 -13.60 -1.42 8.48
N ARG A 499 -13.46 -2.74 8.71
CA ARG A 499 -14.51 -3.57 9.32
C ARG A 499 -14.97 -3.07 10.68
N ILE A 500 -14.08 -2.55 11.51
CA ILE A 500 -14.42 -2.02 12.85
C ILE A 500 -15.45 -0.90 12.76
N LYS A 501 -15.35 -0.04 11.75
CA LYS A 501 -16.32 1.05 11.55
C LYS A 501 -17.69 0.61 11.02
N LEU A 502 -17.80 -0.62 10.51
CA LEU A 502 -19.07 -1.16 10.06
C LEU A 502 -20.05 -1.34 11.22
N LEU A 503 -19.57 -1.72 12.38
CA LEU A 503 -20.40 -1.83 13.59
C LEU A 503 -21.07 -0.50 13.92
N ASP A 504 -20.30 0.58 13.98
CA ASP A 504 -20.82 1.93 14.33
C ASP A 504 -21.85 2.43 13.33
N VAL A 505 -21.60 2.21 12.02
CA VAL A 505 -22.49 2.65 10.94
C VAL A 505 -23.79 1.84 10.93
N THR A 506 -23.73 0.54 11.16
CA THR A 506 -24.93 -0.33 11.17
C THR A 506 -25.80 -0.11 12.39
N ASP A 507 -25.23 0.21 13.55
CA ASP A 507 -25.99 0.62 14.75
C ASP A 507 -26.71 1.95 14.51
N GLY A 508 -26.11 2.89 13.82
CA GLY A 508 -26.74 4.14 13.38
C GLY A 508 -27.92 3.93 12.44
N LEU A 509 -27.80 2.99 11.48
CA LEU A 509 -28.87 2.63 10.54
C LEU A 509 -30.06 1.93 11.24
N ASN A 510 -29.79 1.13 12.26
CA ASN A 510 -30.82 0.45 13.04
C ASN A 510 -31.62 1.45 13.94
N LYS A 511 -30.97 2.49 14.49
CA LYS A 511 -31.60 3.54 15.28
C LYS A 511 -32.53 4.44 14.44
N ASN A 512 -32.22 4.65 13.16
CA ASN A 512 -33.06 5.49 12.26
C ASN A 512 -34.25 4.73 11.63
N LYS A 513 -34.40 3.42 11.86
CA LYS A 513 -35.56 2.63 11.40
C LYS A 513 -36.66 2.43 12.47
N VAL A 514 -36.50 3.04 13.63
CA VAL A 514 -37.46 2.92 14.77
C VAL A 514 -38.32 4.21 14.93
N TYR A 515 -38.54 4.95 13.84
CA TYR A 515 -39.53 6.03 13.83
C TYR A 515 -40.43 5.94 12.60
#